data_039980f639bd73a2184032aa2725bdc5
#
_entry.id   039980f639bd73a2184032aa2725bdc5
#
_cell.length_a   1.000
_cell.length_b   1.000
_cell.length_c   1.000
_cell.angle_alpha   90.00
_cell.angle_beta   90.00
_cell.angle_gamma   90.00
#
_symmetry.space_group_name_H-M   'P 1'
#
loop_
_entity.id
_entity.type
_entity.pdbx_description
1 polymer ?
#
loop_
_entity_poly.entity_id
_entity_poly.type
_entity_poly.pdbx_seq_one_letter_code
_entity_poly.pdbx_strand_id
1 'polypeptide(L)'
;KRFDVAIIDEATQILEPQLLGILCARSESGENAVGKFILIGDHKQLPAVVLQNTEQSEIYDEGLRSAGLKNLKDSLFERLYRTLQTSSEDLFPDSVSVSAPNHRSFDMLCKQGRMHPEVAHFANQAFYEGRLLPVGLPHQMEDNQDVQRMVFLPSEPEPQGTSAKVNHSEARIVARIAADVYRQYGGTFDGMR
;
A
#
# COMPACT_ATOMS: atom_id res chain seq x y z
N LYS A 1 -11.37 29.85 -8.12
CA LYS A 1 -11.28 28.74 -9.08
C LYS A 1 -11.81 27.49 -8.45
N ARG A 2 -12.59 26.66 -9.15
CA ARG A 2 -13.17 25.41 -8.66
C ARG A 2 -12.67 24.26 -9.52
N PHE A 3 -12.46 23.10 -8.89
CA PHE A 3 -12.11 21.86 -9.56
C PHE A 3 -13.26 20.85 -9.38
N ASP A 4 -13.60 20.15 -10.43
CA ASP A 4 -14.67 19.14 -10.36
C ASP A 4 -14.22 17.91 -9.59
N VAL A 5 -12.97 17.49 -9.79
CA VAL A 5 -12.38 16.30 -9.16
C VAL A 5 -10.95 16.59 -8.71
N ALA A 6 -10.58 16.13 -7.55
CA ALA A 6 -9.19 15.96 -7.10
C ALA A 6 -8.87 14.48 -6.93
N ILE A 7 -7.80 14.02 -7.54
CA ILE A 7 -7.30 12.65 -7.41
C ILE A 7 -6.05 12.70 -6.55
N ILE A 8 -6.03 11.91 -5.48
CA ILE A 8 -4.92 11.81 -4.54
C ILE A 8 -4.38 10.39 -4.62
N ASP A 9 -3.22 10.25 -5.23
CA ASP A 9 -2.52 8.98 -5.34
C ASP A 9 -1.63 8.74 -4.10
N GLU A 10 -1.35 7.48 -3.77
CA GLU A 10 -0.63 7.07 -2.56
C GLU A 10 -1.25 7.66 -1.28
N ALA A 11 -2.57 7.76 -1.23
CA ALA A 11 -3.30 8.42 -0.15
C ALA A 11 -3.11 7.77 1.23
N THR A 12 -2.66 6.52 1.28
CA THR A 12 -2.28 5.81 2.52
C THR A 12 -0.97 6.32 3.12
N GLN A 13 -0.14 6.99 2.34
CA GLN A 13 1.13 7.57 2.79
C GLN A 13 1.01 9.04 3.21
N ILE A 14 -0.20 9.58 3.20
CA ILE A 14 -0.49 10.97 3.57
C ILE A 14 -1.33 10.97 4.84
N LEU A 15 -0.82 11.58 5.90
CA LEU A 15 -1.56 11.73 7.14
C LEU A 15 -2.77 12.64 6.94
N GLU A 16 -3.88 12.33 7.61
CA GLU A 16 -5.13 13.08 7.46
C GLU A 16 -4.97 14.59 7.67
N PRO A 17 -4.23 15.08 8.70
CA PRO A 17 -4.02 16.52 8.88
C PRO A 17 -3.37 17.22 7.67
N GLN A 18 -2.54 16.51 6.91
CA GLN A 18 -1.88 17.08 5.72
C GLN A 18 -2.85 17.35 4.57
N LEU A 19 -3.99 16.64 4.54
CA LEU A 19 -5.03 16.82 3.52
C LEU A 19 -6.04 17.93 3.86
N LEU A 20 -6.10 18.40 5.11
CA LEU A 20 -7.11 19.37 5.56
C LEU A 20 -7.10 20.64 4.73
N GLY A 21 -5.94 21.13 4.32
CA GLY A 21 -5.82 22.32 3.47
C GLY A 21 -6.54 22.20 2.13
N ILE A 22 -6.54 21.00 1.54
CA ILE A 22 -7.22 20.72 0.27
C ILE A 22 -8.70 20.41 0.50
N LEU A 23 -9.01 19.62 1.53
CA LEU A 23 -10.38 19.20 1.86
C LEU A 23 -11.24 20.41 2.26
N CYS A 24 -10.67 21.34 3.01
CA CYS A 24 -11.36 22.54 3.50
C CYS A 24 -11.23 23.74 2.58
N ALA A 25 -10.54 23.62 1.45
CA ALA A 25 -10.35 24.74 0.51
C ALA A 25 -11.68 25.29 0.00
N ARG A 26 -11.79 26.63 -0.02
CA ARG A 26 -12.97 27.34 -0.55
C ARG A 26 -12.61 28.11 -1.82
N SER A 27 -13.57 28.19 -2.71
CA SER A 27 -13.50 29.06 -3.87
C SER A 27 -13.74 30.53 -3.47
N GLU A 28 -13.53 31.46 -4.38
CA GLU A 28 -13.83 32.88 -4.17
C GLU A 28 -15.31 33.14 -3.87
N SER A 29 -16.20 32.23 -4.30
CA SER A 29 -17.64 32.28 -3.98
C SER A 29 -17.99 31.69 -2.59
N GLY A 30 -17.01 31.17 -1.85
CA GLY A 30 -17.23 30.52 -0.55
C GLY A 30 -17.67 29.06 -0.60
N GLU A 31 -17.89 28.52 -1.79
CA GLU A 31 -18.20 27.10 -2.00
C GLU A 31 -16.95 26.22 -1.86
N ASN A 32 -17.12 24.92 -1.77
CA ASN A 32 -16.01 23.98 -1.80
C ASN A 32 -15.19 24.14 -3.09
N ALA A 33 -13.89 24.31 -2.96
CA ALA A 33 -12.99 24.45 -4.10
C ALA A 33 -12.88 23.16 -4.92
N VAL A 34 -13.16 22.01 -4.32
CA VAL A 34 -13.16 20.68 -4.95
C VAL A 34 -14.54 20.04 -4.80
N GLY A 35 -15.10 19.56 -5.91
CA GLY A 35 -16.43 18.95 -5.95
C GLY A 35 -16.42 17.49 -5.51
N LYS A 36 -15.38 16.71 -5.87
CA LYS A 36 -15.23 15.28 -5.56
C LYS A 36 -13.78 14.95 -5.31
N PHE A 37 -13.53 14.04 -4.36
CA PHE A 37 -12.22 13.46 -4.11
C PHE A 37 -12.21 11.98 -4.53
N ILE A 38 -11.12 11.55 -5.15
CA ILE A 38 -10.80 10.15 -5.42
C ILE A 38 -9.47 9.88 -4.72
N LEU A 39 -9.49 8.97 -3.74
CA LEU A 39 -8.31 8.53 -3.02
C LEU A 39 -7.86 7.20 -3.58
N ILE A 40 -6.62 7.10 -4.00
CA ILE A 40 -5.98 5.89 -4.49
C ILE A 40 -4.89 5.53 -3.49
N GLY A 41 -4.83 4.27 -3.06
CA GLY A 41 -3.84 3.84 -2.08
C GLY A 41 -3.98 2.36 -1.75
N ASP A 42 -3.03 1.87 -0.97
CA ASP A 42 -2.99 0.49 -0.52
C ASP A 42 -2.59 0.42 0.96
N HIS A 43 -3.57 0.17 1.81
CA HIS A 43 -3.37 0.10 3.26
C HIS A 43 -2.63 -1.18 3.73
N LYS A 44 -2.30 -2.09 2.82
CA LYS A 44 -1.46 -3.26 3.08
C LYS A 44 0.02 -2.99 2.80
N GLN A 45 0.34 -1.87 2.17
CA GLN A 45 1.71 -1.40 1.96
C GLN A 45 2.19 -0.52 3.13
N LEU A 46 3.37 0.05 2.99
CA LEU A 46 3.97 0.89 4.04
C LEU A 46 3.10 2.13 4.31
N PRO A 47 2.78 2.40 5.58
CA PRO A 47 2.03 3.60 5.96
C PRO A 47 2.89 4.85 5.88
N ALA A 48 2.28 6.00 6.11
CA ALA A 48 2.98 7.27 6.27
C ALA A 48 4.03 7.20 7.40
N VAL A 49 5.16 7.87 7.20
CA VAL A 49 6.19 7.99 8.25
C VAL A 49 5.71 8.96 9.33
N VAL A 50 5.60 8.46 10.56
CA VAL A 50 5.17 9.24 11.71
C VAL A 50 6.31 9.32 12.73
N LEU A 51 6.73 10.54 13.08
CA LEU A 51 7.81 10.78 14.03
C LEU A 51 7.31 10.83 15.48
N GLN A 52 6.03 11.14 15.69
CA GLN A 52 5.41 11.22 17.01
C GLN A 52 5.22 9.81 17.60
N ASN A 53 5.35 9.70 18.92
CA ASN A 53 5.00 8.48 19.62
C ASN A 53 3.46 8.28 19.68
N THR A 54 3.02 7.12 20.17
CA THR A 54 1.59 6.79 20.20
C THR A 54 0.81 7.75 21.09
N GLU A 55 1.33 8.10 22.27
CA GLU A 55 0.65 8.98 23.23
C GLU A 55 0.46 10.40 22.67
N GLN A 56 1.44 10.92 21.93
CA GLN A 56 1.35 12.24 21.29
C GLN A 56 0.38 12.28 20.09
N SER A 57 -0.02 11.13 19.60
CA SER A 57 -0.87 11.01 18.41
C SER A 57 -2.31 10.68 18.75
N GLU A 58 -2.60 10.27 19.99
CA GLU A 58 -3.95 9.91 20.40
C GLU A 58 -4.87 11.14 20.46
N ILE A 59 -6.12 10.91 20.11
CA ILE A 59 -7.18 11.91 20.16
C ILE A 59 -8.11 11.59 21.34
N TYR A 60 -8.26 12.56 22.22
CA TYR A 60 -9.10 12.43 23.42
C TYR A 60 -10.47 13.11 23.28
N ASP A 61 -10.64 13.97 22.29
CA ASP A 61 -11.92 14.63 22.00
C ASP A 61 -12.97 13.61 21.54
N GLU A 62 -14.09 13.55 22.27
CA GLU A 62 -15.16 12.58 22.01
C GLU A 62 -15.86 12.81 20.66
N GLY A 63 -15.99 14.05 20.22
CA GLY A 63 -16.58 14.40 18.93
C GLY A 63 -15.73 13.89 17.78
N LEU A 64 -14.42 14.07 17.85
CA LEU A 64 -13.50 13.55 16.83
C LEU A 64 -13.44 12.02 16.86
N ARG A 65 -13.45 11.40 18.04
CA ARG A 65 -13.48 9.94 18.17
C ARG A 65 -14.76 9.34 17.61
N SER A 66 -15.91 9.96 17.84
CA SER A 66 -17.20 9.52 17.27
C SER A 66 -17.24 9.67 15.74
N ALA A 67 -16.50 10.63 15.18
CA ALA A 67 -16.25 10.75 13.74
C ALA A 67 -15.23 9.76 13.17
N GLY A 68 -14.74 8.81 14.00
CA GLY A 68 -13.80 7.78 13.60
C GLY A 68 -12.32 8.17 13.69
N LEU A 69 -11.99 9.40 14.11
CA LEU A 69 -10.61 9.82 14.35
C LEU A 69 -10.13 9.28 15.72
N LYS A 70 -9.29 8.27 15.71
CA LYS A 70 -8.74 7.67 16.93
C LYS A 70 -7.33 8.17 17.24
N ASN A 71 -6.56 8.44 16.21
CA ASN A 71 -5.21 8.99 16.32
C ASN A 71 -4.82 9.78 15.06
N LEU A 72 -3.76 10.57 15.14
CA LEU A 72 -3.24 11.39 14.03
C LEU A 72 -2.23 10.65 13.15
N LYS A 73 -1.99 9.36 13.39
CA LYS A 73 -1.11 8.50 12.58
C LYS A 73 -1.81 7.88 11.40
N ASP A 74 -3.14 7.82 11.46
CA ASP A 74 -3.95 7.23 10.39
C ASP A 74 -4.00 8.17 9.19
N SER A 75 -4.02 7.56 8.01
CA SER A 75 -4.39 8.28 6.80
C SER A 75 -5.91 8.44 6.72
N LEU A 76 -6.36 9.48 6.03
CA LEU A 76 -7.79 9.64 5.70
C LEU A 76 -8.31 8.42 4.93
N PHE A 77 -7.47 7.86 4.04
CA PHE A 77 -7.82 6.65 3.27
C PHE A 77 -8.20 5.48 4.18
N GLU A 78 -7.35 5.14 5.15
CA GLU A 78 -7.61 4.01 6.05
C GLU A 78 -8.83 4.26 6.95
N ARG A 79 -9.00 5.47 7.44
CA ARG A 79 -10.16 5.82 8.25
C ARG A 79 -11.46 5.67 7.47
N LEU A 80 -11.53 6.22 6.26
CA LEU A 80 -12.70 6.08 5.40
C LEU A 80 -12.95 4.63 4.99
N TYR A 81 -11.91 3.89 4.65
CA TYR A 81 -12.02 2.48 4.30
C TYR A 81 -12.64 1.66 5.44
N ARG A 82 -12.14 1.83 6.67
CA ARG A 82 -12.72 1.17 7.86
C ARG A 82 -14.18 1.56 8.10
N THR A 83 -14.50 2.85 8.00
CA THR A 83 -15.87 3.34 8.20
C THR A 83 -16.83 2.75 7.17
N LEU A 84 -16.44 2.69 5.91
CA LEU A 84 -17.27 2.16 4.83
C LEU A 84 -17.45 0.64 4.93
N GLN A 85 -16.45 -0.10 5.41
CA GLN A 85 -16.59 -1.54 5.67
C GLN A 85 -17.63 -1.79 6.79
N THR A 86 -17.48 -1.14 7.93
CA THR A 86 -18.40 -1.30 9.08
C THR A 86 -19.83 -0.95 8.70
N SER A 87 -20.03 0.15 7.98
CA SER A 87 -21.36 0.55 7.52
C SER A 87 -22.01 -0.45 6.57
N SER A 88 -21.20 -1.20 5.82
CA SER A 88 -21.70 -2.24 4.91
C SER A 88 -22.14 -3.50 5.64
N GLU A 89 -21.49 -3.86 6.73
CA GLU A 89 -21.84 -5.02 7.57
C GLU A 89 -23.12 -4.75 8.38
N ASP A 90 -23.28 -3.55 8.93
CA ASP A 90 -24.45 -3.16 9.72
C ASP A 90 -25.73 -3.04 8.88
N LEU A 91 -25.62 -2.72 7.61
CA LEU A 91 -26.78 -2.54 6.72
C LEU A 91 -27.32 -3.84 6.14
N PHE A 92 -26.52 -4.93 6.12
CA PHE A 92 -26.91 -6.20 5.50
C PHE A 92 -26.35 -7.43 6.26
N PRO A 93 -26.86 -7.72 7.48
CA PRO A 93 -26.36 -8.85 8.28
C PRO A 93 -26.66 -10.24 7.69
N ASP A 94 -27.53 -10.37 6.70
CA ASP A 94 -28.02 -11.67 6.17
C ASP A 94 -27.98 -11.82 4.64
N SER A 95 -27.31 -10.96 3.89
CA SER A 95 -27.29 -11.12 2.43
C SER A 95 -26.01 -11.76 1.91
N VAL A 96 -25.99 -13.08 1.87
CA VAL A 96 -25.35 -13.83 0.80
C VAL A 96 -26.10 -13.48 -0.48
N SER A 97 -25.58 -12.56 -1.27
CA SER A 97 -25.80 -12.59 -2.73
C SER A 97 -25.20 -11.36 -3.40
N VAL A 98 -24.27 -11.64 -4.22
CA VAL A 98 -24.26 -11.39 -5.66
C VAL A 98 -25.28 -10.32 -6.09
N SER A 99 -24.75 -9.24 -6.70
CA SER A 99 -25.45 -8.25 -7.50
C SER A 99 -26.38 -7.24 -6.80
N ALA A 100 -25.79 -6.33 -6.02
CA ALA A 100 -26.28 -4.97 -6.04
C ALA A 100 -25.25 -4.09 -6.77
N PRO A 101 -25.48 -3.70 -7.99
CA PRO A 101 -24.62 -2.71 -8.63
C PRO A 101 -24.91 -1.34 -7.99
N ASN A 102 -23.87 -0.58 -7.70
CA ASN A 102 -23.87 0.87 -7.71
C ASN A 102 -23.84 1.69 -6.43
N HIS A 103 -23.50 1.18 -5.25
CA HIS A 103 -23.24 2.10 -4.13
C HIS A 103 -21.98 1.78 -3.30
N ARG A 104 -20.98 1.11 -3.87
CA ARG A 104 -19.68 0.98 -3.20
C ARG A 104 -18.89 2.27 -3.40
N SER A 105 -18.66 2.97 -2.29
CA SER A 105 -17.76 4.14 -2.28
C SER A 105 -16.29 3.74 -2.36
N PHE A 106 -15.97 2.45 -2.38
CA PHE A 106 -14.63 1.92 -2.56
C PHE A 106 -14.64 0.66 -3.42
N ASP A 107 -13.53 0.42 -4.11
CA ASP A 107 -13.29 -0.78 -4.91
C ASP A 107 -11.81 -1.17 -4.84
N MET A 108 -11.50 -2.41 -5.22
CA MET A 108 -10.14 -2.95 -5.24
C MET A 108 -9.73 -3.32 -6.65
N LEU A 109 -8.59 -2.80 -7.09
CA LEU A 109 -7.96 -3.21 -8.34
C LEU A 109 -7.26 -4.56 -8.13
N CYS A 110 -7.79 -5.60 -8.75
CA CYS A 110 -7.29 -6.97 -8.59
C CYS A 110 -6.25 -7.37 -9.65
N LYS A 111 -6.02 -6.56 -10.68
CA LYS A 111 -5.04 -6.87 -11.73
C LYS A 111 -3.75 -6.07 -11.53
N GLN A 112 -2.63 -6.77 -11.49
CA GLN A 112 -1.30 -6.17 -11.38
C GLN A 112 -0.44 -6.49 -12.61
N GLY A 113 0.33 -5.51 -13.09
CA GLY A 113 1.23 -5.64 -14.24
C GLY A 113 2.72 -5.63 -13.87
N ARG A 114 3.05 -5.54 -12.59
CA ARG A 114 4.44 -5.31 -12.13
C ARG A 114 5.24 -6.60 -11.98
N MET A 115 4.68 -7.59 -11.30
CA MET A 115 5.41 -8.77 -10.84
C MET A 115 4.97 -10.03 -11.58
N HIS A 116 5.94 -10.95 -11.79
CA HIS A 116 5.61 -12.32 -12.15
C HIS A 116 4.76 -12.97 -11.06
N PRO A 117 3.81 -13.88 -11.39
CA PRO A 117 2.94 -14.55 -10.40
C PRO A 117 3.70 -15.21 -9.25
N GLU A 118 4.83 -15.88 -9.51
CA GLU A 118 5.65 -16.50 -8.47
C GLU A 118 6.21 -15.48 -7.47
N VAL A 119 6.66 -14.32 -7.95
CA VAL A 119 7.17 -13.23 -7.10
C VAL A 119 6.04 -12.61 -6.28
N ALA A 120 4.86 -12.46 -6.89
CA ALA A 120 3.69 -11.91 -6.23
C ALA A 120 3.03 -12.88 -5.25
N HIS A 121 3.30 -14.20 -5.35
CA HIS A 121 2.56 -15.25 -4.66
C HIS A 121 2.47 -15.04 -3.16
N PHE A 122 3.60 -14.83 -2.48
CA PHE A 122 3.60 -14.62 -1.02
C PHE A 122 2.75 -13.42 -0.62
N ALA A 123 3.00 -12.27 -1.23
CA ALA A 123 2.26 -11.05 -0.92
C ALA A 123 0.77 -11.21 -1.22
N ASN A 124 0.43 -11.85 -2.33
CA ASN A 124 -0.95 -12.11 -2.73
C ASN A 124 -1.69 -12.97 -1.68
N GLN A 125 -1.07 -14.05 -1.21
CA GLN A 125 -1.70 -14.90 -0.20
C GLN A 125 -1.74 -14.22 1.18
N ALA A 126 -0.67 -13.57 1.59
CA ALA A 126 -0.55 -13.01 2.94
C ALA A 126 -1.40 -11.75 3.16
N PHE A 127 -1.58 -10.91 2.12
CA PHE A 127 -2.18 -9.57 2.27
C PHE A 127 -3.41 -9.33 1.39
N TYR A 128 -3.57 -10.06 0.28
CA TYR A 128 -4.62 -9.81 -0.71
C TYR A 128 -5.56 -10.99 -0.94
N GLU A 129 -5.54 -11.98 -0.05
CA GLU A 129 -6.47 -13.13 -0.06
C GLU A 129 -6.46 -13.92 -1.39
N GLY A 130 -5.33 -13.93 -2.08
CA GLY A 130 -5.20 -14.57 -3.40
C GLY A 130 -5.89 -13.84 -4.54
N ARG A 131 -6.38 -12.61 -4.33
CA ARG A 131 -7.20 -11.88 -5.32
C ARG A 131 -6.41 -11.14 -6.40
N LEU A 132 -5.09 -11.02 -6.27
CA LEU A 132 -4.27 -10.36 -7.28
C LEU A 132 -4.01 -11.29 -8.46
N LEU A 133 -4.36 -10.82 -9.65
CA LEU A 133 -4.19 -11.54 -10.90
C LEU A 133 -3.20 -10.80 -11.81
N PRO A 134 -2.37 -11.51 -12.59
CA PRO A 134 -1.53 -10.85 -13.59
C PRO A 134 -2.40 -10.31 -14.73
N VAL A 135 -1.97 -9.21 -15.36
CA VAL A 135 -2.61 -8.70 -16.58
C VAL A 135 -2.18 -9.44 -17.84
N GLY A 136 -1.18 -10.33 -17.76
CA GLY A 136 -0.71 -11.13 -18.89
C GLY A 136 0.37 -10.43 -19.73
N LEU A 137 1.16 -9.55 -19.13
CA LEU A 137 2.32 -8.96 -19.81
C LEU A 137 3.41 -10.00 -20.05
N PRO A 138 4.26 -9.85 -21.10
CA PRO A 138 5.25 -10.85 -21.48
C PRO A 138 6.10 -11.34 -20.30
N HIS A 139 6.67 -10.45 -19.49
CA HIS A 139 7.49 -10.81 -18.33
C HIS A 139 6.70 -11.54 -17.21
N GLN A 140 5.38 -11.47 -17.22
CA GLN A 140 4.52 -12.21 -16.29
C GLN A 140 4.19 -13.61 -16.76
N MET A 141 4.33 -13.87 -18.07
CA MET A 141 3.96 -15.11 -18.74
C MET A 141 5.17 -15.97 -19.15
N GLU A 142 6.38 -15.47 -18.88
CA GLU A 142 7.60 -16.23 -19.12
C GLU A 142 7.66 -17.46 -18.22
N ASP A 143 7.49 -18.62 -18.79
CA ASP A 143 7.66 -19.92 -18.12
C ASP A 143 9.08 -20.43 -18.36
N ASN A 144 10.03 -19.92 -17.59
CA ASN A 144 11.40 -20.42 -17.59
C ASN A 144 11.61 -21.28 -16.34
N GLN A 145 11.45 -22.58 -16.49
CA GLN A 145 11.57 -23.54 -15.39
C GLN A 145 12.99 -23.62 -14.80
N ASP A 146 13.99 -23.15 -15.51
CA ASP A 146 15.38 -23.12 -15.03
C ASP A 146 15.70 -21.92 -14.15
N VAL A 147 14.79 -20.96 -14.02
CA VAL A 147 14.98 -19.75 -13.22
C VAL A 147 14.11 -19.79 -11.97
N GLN A 148 14.73 -20.01 -10.82
CA GLN A 148 14.06 -19.81 -9.54
C GLN A 148 13.91 -18.31 -9.27
N ARG A 149 12.69 -17.77 -9.45
CA ARG A 149 12.41 -16.33 -9.35
C ARG A 149 12.41 -15.79 -7.94
N MET A 150 12.28 -16.66 -6.95
CA MET A 150 12.23 -16.28 -5.55
C MET A 150 12.99 -17.29 -4.70
N VAL A 151 14.02 -16.81 -3.99
CA VAL A 151 14.88 -17.63 -3.13
C VAL A 151 14.93 -16.98 -1.76
N PHE A 152 14.65 -17.76 -0.72
CA PHE A 152 14.88 -17.33 0.65
C PHE A 152 16.27 -17.75 1.09
N LEU A 153 17.11 -16.80 1.47
CA LEU A 153 18.44 -17.02 2.00
C LEU A 153 18.47 -16.55 3.45
N PRO A 154 18.58 -17.47 4.42
CA PRO A 154 18.65 -17.08 5.81
C PRO A 154 19.97 -16.37 6.11
N SER A 155 19.90 -15.30 6.89
CA SER A 155 21.06 -14.63 7.46
C SER A 155 21.06 -14.74 8.97
N GLU A 156 22.23 -14.64 9.60
CA GLU A 156 22.33 -14.56 11.03
C GLU A 156 22.11 -13.12 11.52
N PRO A 157 21.45 -12.95 12.69
CA PRO A 157 21.29 -11.63 13.28
C PRO A 157 22.66 -11.03 13.65
N GLU A 158 22.77 -9.72 13.50
CA GLU A 158 23.96 -8.99 13.96
C GLU A 158 24.10 -9.03 15.47
N PRO A 159 25.34 -9.05 16.01
CA PRO A 159 25.59 -8.95 17.44
C PRO A 159 24.96 -7.68 18.04
N GLN A 160 24.56 -7.77 19.32
CA GLN A 160 24.04 -6.63 20.05
C GLN A 160 25.05 -5.47 20.05
N GLY A 161 24.56 -4.25 19.75
CA GLY A 161 25.38 -3.03 19.69
C GLY A 161 25.65 -2.51 18.30
N THR A 162 25.32 -3.27 17.25
CA THR A 162 25.29 -2.76 15.87
C THR A 162 24.03 -1.95 15.61
N SER A 163 24.09 -1.05 14.61
CA SER A 163 22.92 -0.30 14.18
C SER A 163 21.83 -1.22 13.70
N ALA A 164 20.59 -1.03 14.14
CA ALA A 164 19.41 -1.77 13.65
C ALA A 164 19.15 -1.64 12.14
N LYS A 165 19.88 -0.74 11.47
CA LYS A 165 19.77 -0.49 10.01
C LYS A 165 20.89 -1.13 9.20
N VAL A 166 21.79 -1.88 9.84
CA VAL A 166 22.95 -2.49 9.18
C VAL A 166 23.01 -3.97 9.53
N ASN A 167 23.12 -4.81 8.52
CA ASN A 167 23.41 -6.24 8.67
C ASN A 167 24.57 -6.63 7.73
N HIS A 168 25.76 -6.81 8.30
CA HIS A 168 26.95 -7.15 7.52
C HIS A 168 26.89 -8.58 6.94
N SER A 169 26.17 -9.50 7.59
CA SER A 169 25.95 -10.84 7.05
C SER A 169 25.12 -10.81 5.78
N GLU A 170 24.00 -10.08 5.80
CA GLU A 170 23.16 -9.87 4.61
C GLU A 170 23.93 -9.14 3.50
N ALA A 171 24.66 -8.08 3.83
CA ALA A 171 25.45 -7.35 2.86
C ALA A 171 26.47 -8.24 2.13
N ARG A 172 27.12 -9.18 2.86
CA ARG A 172 28.06 -10.14 2.25
C ARG A 172 27.35 -11.14 1.33
N ILE A 173 26.16 -11.63 1.74
CA ILE A 173 25.35 -12.53 0.91
C ILE A 173 24.95 -11.82 -0.37
N VAL A 174 24.42 -10.61 -0.29
CA VAL A 174 24.02 -9.79 -1.44
C VAL A 174 25.20 -9.52 -2.38
N ALA A 175 26.36 -9.11 -1.85
CA ALA A 175 27.54 -8.85 -2.64
C ALA A 175 28.04 -10.10 -3.39
N ARG A 176 27.99 -11.26 -2.73
CA ARG A 176 28.38 -12.54 -3.35
C ARG A 176 27.44 -12.91 -4.50
N ILE A 177 26.14 -12.85 -4.27
CA ILE A 177 25.12 -13.16 -5.29
C ILE A 177 25.26 -12.19 -6.48
N ALA A 178 25.37 -10.89 -6.22
CA ALA A 178 25.55 -9.89 -7.26
C ALA A 178 26.80 -10.18 -8.12
N ALA A 179 27.91 -10.57 -7.49
CA ALA A 179 29.13 -10.95 -8.20
C ALA A 179 28.96 -12.24 -9.02
N ASP A 180 28.20 -13.22 -8.52
CA ASP A 180 27.93 -14.46 -9.23
C ASP A 180 27.03 -14.20 -10.45
N VAL A 181 25.96 -13.45 -10.28
CA VAL A 181 25.07 -13.02 -11.38
C VAL A 181 25.83 -12.22 -12.42
N TYR A 182 26.65 -11.23 -12.00
CA TYR A 182 27.48 -10.45 -12.93
C TYR A 182 28.40 -11.33 -13.78
N ARG A 183 29.04 -12.33 -13.19
CA ARG A 183 29.89 -13.29 -13.93
C ARG A 183 29.06 -14.18 -14.86
N GLN A 184 27.89 -14.62 -14.47
CA GLN A 184 27.01 -15.45 -15.29
C GLN A 184 26.54 -14.71 -16.56
N TYR A 185 26.33 -13.39 -16.49
CA TYR A 185 25.99 -12.55 -17.64
C TYR A 185 27.20 -11.98 -18.39
N GLY A 186 28.36 -12.62 -18.27
CA GLY A 186 29.56 -12.27 -19.05
C GLY A 186 30.26 -10.99 -18.62
N GLY A 187 29.99 -10.52 -17.38
CA GLY A 187 30.63 -9.30 -16.86
C GLY A 187 30.04 -8.00 -17.41
N THR A 188 28.85 -8.02 -17.96
CA THR A 188 28.12 -6.83 -18.41
C THR A 188 26.77 -6.71 -17.73
N PHE A 189 26.28 -5.49 -17.53
CA PHE A 189 24.94 -5.24 -16.99
C PHE A 189 23.86 -5.22 -18.07
N ASP A 190 24.22 -5.18 -19.35
CA ASP A 190 23.26 -5.06 -20.46
C ASP A 190 22.35 -6.28 -20.65
N GLY A 191 22.76 -7.44 -20.12
CA GLY A 191 21.94 -8.67 -20.11
C GLY A 191 21.09 -8.87 -18.87
N MET A 192 21.21 -8.00 -17.86
CA MET A 192 20.42 -8.05 -16.64
C MET A 192 19.16 -7.19 -16.82
N ARG A 193 18.09 -7.80 -17.30
CA ARG A 193 16.78 -7.18 -17.39
C ARG A 193 15.78 -7.90 -16.51
#